data_c718ab2e9d954fb3a30feab4bfd58d46
#
_entry.id   c718ab2e9d954fb3a30feab4bfd58d46
#
_cell.length_a   1.000
_cell.length_b   1.000
_cell.length_c   1.000
_cell.angle_alpha   90.00
_cell.angle_beta   90.00
_cell.angle_gamma   90.00
#
_symmetry.space_group_name_H-M   'P 1'
#
loop_
_entity.id
_entity.type
_entity.pdbx_description
1 polymer ?
#
loop_
_entity_poly.entity_id
_entity_poly.type
_entity_poly.pdbx_seq_one_letter_code
_entity_poly.pdbx_strand_id
1 'polypeptide(L)'
;ERQMGFLEGKRALIVGVASPRSITWGIAEAMHEQGAELAFTYQNEKLKPRVEKIAAQTGSDIVIPCDVAADEDIENTFTELAKHWDHYDILVHSVGFAPREQLEGDNIDAVTREGFQIAHDISAYSFAALARAGLPMMEGRDASMLTLSYLGSERVLKGYNVMGLAKASLEANVRYMAANLG
;
A
#
# COMPACT_ATOMS: atom_id res chain seq x y z
N GLU A 1 -28.63 -15.80 12.30
CA GLU A 1 -27.60 -15.04 13.05
C GLU A 1 -26.44 -14.77 12.09
N ARG A 2 -26.14 -13.49 11.83
CA ARG A 2 -24.97 -13.09 11.02
C ARG A 2 -23.75 -13.38 11.89
N GLN A 3 -22.91 -14.29 11.49
CA GLN A 3 -21.65 -14.56 12.18
C GLN A 3 -20.81 -13.28 12.10
N MET A 4 -20.45 -12.70 13.25
CA MET A 4 -19.57 -11.52 13.30
C MET A 4 -18.23 -11.88 12.69
N GLY A 5 -17.78 -11.06 11.74
CA GLY A 5 -16.45 -11.18 11.17
C GLY A 5 -15.37 -10.80 12.19
N PHE A 6 -14.18 -11.36 12.05
CA PHE A 6 -13.07 -11.07 12.99
C PHE A 6 -12.50 -9.65 12.86
N LEU A 7 -12.89 -8.90 11.83
CA LEU A 7 -12.54 -7.49 11.63
C LEU A 7 -13.70 -6.53 11.91
N GLU A 8 -14.77 -6.99 12.54
CA GLU A 8 -15.88 -6.14 12.90
C GLU A 8 -15.42 -4.96 13.77
N GLY A 9 -15.78 -3.73 13.36
CA GLY A 9 -15.36 -2.49 14.03
C GLY A 9 -13.93 -2.04 13.73
N LYS A 10 -13.18 -2.75 12.88
CA LYS A 10 -11.87 -2.30 12.40
C LYS A 10 -12.00 -1.44 11.16
N ARG A 11 -11.11 -0.47 11.01
CA ARG A 11 -11.01 0.45 9.88
C ARG A 11 -9.71 0.26 9.16
N ALA A 12 -9.75 0.02 7.85
CA ALA A 12 -8.58 -0.23 7.02
C ALA A 12 -8.43 0.81 5.91
N LEU A 13 -7.24 1.37 5.80
CA LEU A 13 -6.83 2.20 4.66
C LEU A 13 -6.12 1.33 3.63
N ILE A 14 -6.66 1.27 2.42
CA ILE A 14 -6.17 0.47 1.30
C ILE A 14 -5.44 1.37 0.31
N VAL A 15 -4.12 1.22 0.23
CA VAL A 15 -3.26 1.98 -0.68
C VAL A 15 -2.76 1.10 -1.81
N GLY A 16 -3.04 1.49 -3.05
CA GLY A 16 -2.52 0.83 -4.25
C GLY A 16 -3.53 0.02 -5.04
N VAL A 17 -4.84 0.09 -4.74
CA VAL A 17 -5.85 -0.55 -5.58
C VAL A 17 -5.96 0.19 -6.92
N ALA A 18 -5.83 -0.54 -8.03
CA ALA A 18 -5.93 0.03 -9.36
C ALA A 18 -6.87 -0.78 -10.30
N SER A 19 -7.27 -1.97 -9.89
CA SER A 19 -8.04 -2.89 -10.71
C SER A 19 -8.84 -3.87 -9.84
N PRO A 20 -10.06 -4.27 -10.27
CA PRO A 20 -10.81 -5.33 -9.61
C PRO A 20 -10.18 -6.73 -9.76
N ARG A 21 -9.08 -6.84 -10.52
CA ARG A 21 -8.30 -8.08 -10.66
C ARG A 21 -7.00 -8.06 -9.87
N SER A 22 -6.75 -7.00 -9.09
CA SER A 22 -5.53 -6.88 -8.30
C SER A 22 -5.63 -7.72 -7.02
N ILE A 23 -4.47 -8.15 -6.51
CA ILE A 23 -4.36 -8.76 -5.17
C ILE A 23 -4.93 -7.81 -4.12
N THR A 24 -4.70 -6.52 -4.27
CA THR A 24 -5.20 -5.47 -3.37
C THR A 24 -6.72 -5.49 -3.25
N TRP A 25 -7.43 -5.69 -4.36
CA TRP A 25 -8.88 -5.85 -4.34
C TRP A 25 -9.29 -7.09 -3.55
N GLY A 26 -8.65 -8.23 -3.80
CA GLY A 26 -8.94 -9.47 -3.04
C GLY A 26 -8.72 -9.30 -1.53
N ILE A 27 -7.71 -8.54 -1.12
CA ILE A 27 -7.48 -8.19 0.29
C ILE A 27 -8.64 -7.32 0.82
N ALA A 28 -9.00 -6.27 0.09
CA ALA A 28 -10.07 -5.35 0.49
C ALA A 28 -11.43 -6.06 0.58
N GLU A 29 -11.76 -6.89 -0.41
CA GLU A 29 -12.98 -7.69 -0.44
C GLU A 29 -13.05 -8.63 0.78
N ALA A 30 -11.97 -9.37 1.05
CA ALA A 30 -11.91 -10.26 2.21
C ALA A 30 -12.02 -9.50 3.55
N MET A 31 -11.39 -8.32 3.67
CA MET A 31 -11.51 -7.48 4.87
C MET A 31 -12.95 -6.98 5.04
N HIS A 32 -13.59 -6.56 3.96
CA HIS A 32 -14.99 -6.14 3.98
C HIS A 32 -15.92 -7.29 4.40
N GLU A 33 -15.75 -8.48 3.85
CA GLU A 33 -16.53 -9.67 4.22
C GLU A 33 -16.37 -10.02 5.71
N GLN A 34 -15.22 -9.70 6.30
CA GLN A 34 -14.94 -9.90 7.73
C GLN A 34 -15.38 -8.72 8.62
N GLY A 35 -16.07 -7.75 8.05
CA GLY A 35 -16.70 -6.65 8.79
C GLY A 35 -15.90 -5.36 8.91
N ALA A 36 -14.75 -5.24 8.27
CA ALA A 36 -13.99 -3.98 8.29
C ALA A 36 -14.67 -2.86 7.49
N GLU A 37 -14.59 -1.65 8.02
CA GLU A 37 -14.83 -0.43 7.25
C GLU A 37 -13.58 -0.09 6.44
N LEU A 38 -13.74 0.30 5.17
CA LEU A 38 -12.63 0.56 4.27
C LEU A 38 -12.58 2.01 3.77
N ALA A 39 -11.37 2.51 3.61
CA ALA A 39 -11.06 3.72 2.85
C ALA A 39 -10.01 3.36 1.78
N PHE A 40 -10.05 4.05 0.65
CA PHE A 40 -9.19 3.77 -0.49
C PHE A 40 -8.43 5.01 -0.91
N THR A 41 -7.26 4.82 -1.51
CA THR A 41 -6.53 5.89 -2.17
C THR A 41 -6.46 5.67 -3.67
N TYR A 42 -6.29 6.77 -4.42
CA TYR A 42 -6.00 6.74 -5.84
C TYR A 42 -4.79 7.63 -6.16
N GLN A 43 -3.96 7.19 -7.10
CA GLN A 43 -2.72 7.88 -7.42
C GLN A 43 -2.93 9.18 -8.20
N ASN A 44 -3.89 9.19 -9.12
CA ASN A 44 -4.16 10.33 -10.00
C ASN A 44 -5.62 10.37 -10.45
N GLU A 45 -6.04 11.51 -10.98
CA GLU A 45 -7.44 11.72 -11.40
C GLU A 45 -7.93 10.75 -12.48
N LYS A 46 -7.03 10.18 -13.28
CA LYS A 46 -7.40 9.16 -14.28
C LYS A 46 -7.86 7.85 -13.63
N LEU A 47 -7.28 7.51 -12.47
CA LEU A 47 -7.63 6.30 -11.73
C LEU A 47 -8.83 6.49 -10.79
N LYS A 48 -9.12 7.71 -10.39
CA LYS A 48 -10.19 8.04 -9.45
C LYS A 48 -11.52 7.35 -9.74
N PRO A 49 -12.13 7.47 -10.95
CA PRO A 49 -13.42 6.86 -11.20
C PRO A 49 -13.43 5.33 -11.08
N ARG A 50 -12.28 4.71 -11.32
CA ARG A 50 -12.13 3.26 -11.17
C ARG A 50 -12.05 2.86 -9.70
N VAL A 51 -11.30 3.62 -8.91
CA VAL A 51 -11.18 3.36 -7.46
C VAL A 51 -12.51 3.63 -6.76
N GLU A 52 -13.26 4.67 -7.15
CA GLU A 52 -14.61 4.96 -6.65
C GLU A 52 -15.57 3.78 -6.88
N LYS A 53 -15.53 3.19 -8.09
CA LYS A 53 -16.34 2.00 -8.41
C LYS A 53 -15.96 0.78 -7.58
N ILE A 54 -14.68 0.62 -7.27
CA ILE A 54 -14.17 -0.46 -6.41
C ILE A 54 -14.62 -0.22 -4.97
N ALA A 55 -14.42 0.99 -4.44
CA ALA A 55 -14.83 1.37 -3.09
C ALA A 55 -16.33 1.15 -2.85
N ALA A 56 -17.16 1.53 -3.81
CA ALA A 56 -18.61 1.37 -3.73
C ALA A 56 -19.06 -0.10 -3.55
N GLN A 57 -18.28 -1.06 -4.03
CA GLN A 57 -18.58 -2.49 -3.83
C GLN A 57 -18.44 -2.93 -2.37
N THR A 58 -17.70 -2.19 -1.58
CA THR A 58 -17.56 -2.40 -0.13
C THR A 58 -18.43 -1.43 0.70
N GLY A 59 -19.30 -0.67 0.05
CA GLY A 59 -20.10 0.36 0.70
C GLY A 59 -19.32 1.58 1.15
N SER A 60 -18.05 1.72 0.74
CA SER A 60 -17.22 2.87 1.06
C SER A 60 -17.38 4.00 0.03
N ASP A 61 -17.45 5.22 0.53
CA ASP A 61 -17.38 6.47 -0.24
C ASP A 61 -16.09 7.27 0.06
N ILE A 62 -15.19 6.71 0.87
CA ILE A 62 -13.93 7.35 1.25
C ILE A 62 -12.86 6.98 0.22
N VAL A 63 -12.59 7.91 -0.70
CA VAL A 63 -11.62 7.75 -1.78
C VAL A 63 -10.75 9.00 -1.85
N ILE A 64 -9.48 8.88 -1.47
CA ILE A 64 -8.57 9.98 -1.17
C ILE A 64 -7.39 9.98 -2.17
N PRO A 65 -6.98 11.14 -2.72
CA PRO A 65 -5.79 11.20 -3.55
C PRO A 65 -4.52 10.89 -2.75
N CYS A 66 -3.61 10.12 -3.33
CA CYS A 66 -2.29 9.83 -2.75
C CYS A 66 -1.31 9.38 -3.84
N ASP A 67 -0.41 10.24 -4.24
CA ASP A 67 0.80 9.84 -4.95
C ASP A 67 1.90 9.59 -3.93
N VAL A 68 2.29 8.33 -3.76
CA VAL A 68 3.31 7.95 -2.78
C VAL A 68 4.73 8.44 -3.12
N ALA A 69 4.92 9.01 -4.30
CA ALA A 69 6.17 9.67 -4.70
C ALA A 69 6.34 11.08 -4.10
N ALA A 70 5.31 11.61 -3.44
CA ALA A 70 5.31 12.95 -2.85
C ALA A 70 4.94 12.91 -1.36
N ASP A 71 5.84 13.37 -0.49
CA ASP A 71 5.61 13.41 0.96
C ASP A 71 4.38 14.26 1.31
N GLU A 72 4.16 15.37 0.61
CA GLU A 72 3.00 16.24 0.81
C GLU A 72 1.68 15.50 0.52
N ASP A 73 1.63 14.68 -0.53
CA ASP A 73 0.45 13.87 -0.84
C ASP A 73 0.19 12.81 0.23
N ILE A 74 1.27 12.20 0.74
CA ILE A 74 1.16 11.24 1.85
C ILE A 74 0.60 11.91 3.11
N GLU A 75 1.10 13.07 3.50
CA GLU A 75 0.62 13.83 4.65
C GLU A 75 -0.85 14.27 4.46
N ASN A 76 -1.17 14.78 3.28
CA ASN A 76 -2.53 15.20 2.93
C ASN A 76 -3.52 14.02 2.95
N THR A 77 -3.08 12.81 2.60
CA THR A 77 -3.92 11.60 2.69
C THR A 77 -4.50 11.43 4.10
N PHE A 78 -3.67 11.55 5.13
CA PHE A 78 -4.13 11.38 6.51
C PHE A 78 -4.90 12.61 7.04
N THR A 79 -4.59 13.79 6.54
CA THR A 79 -5.38 14.99 6.81
C THR A 79 -6.81 14.85 6.27
N GLU A 80 -6.96 14.30 5.06
CA GLU A 80 -8.27 14.02 4.47
C GLU A 80 -8.97 12.85 5.18
N LEU A 81 -8.24 11.77 5.49
CA LEU A 81 -8.80 10.62 6.21
C LEU A 81 -9.36 11.02 7.58
N ALA A 82 -8.69 11.94 8.29
CA ALA A 82 -9.13 12.44 9.58
C ALA A 82 -10.47 13.21 9.55
N LYS A 83 -10.94 13.64 8.37
CA LYS A 83 -12.28 14.22 8.21
C LYS A 83 -13.39 13.18 8.25
N HIS A 84 -13.06 11.91 8.00
CA HIS A 84 -14.01 10.80 7.97
C HIS A 84 -13.90 9.93 9.21
N TRP A 85 -12.67 9.69 9.70
CA TRP A 85 -12.37 8.82 10.84
C TRP A 85 -11.50 9.51 11.87
N ASP A 86 -11.76 9.27 13.12
CA ASP A 86 -10.93 9.71 14.23
C ASP A 86 -9.71 8.80 14.48
N HIS A 87 -9.78 7.57 13.98
CA HIS A 87 -8.72 6.57 14.03
C HIS A 87 -8.85 5.57 12.87
N TYR A 88 -7.80 4.79 12.63
CA TYR A 88 -7.85 3.59 11.80
C TYR A 88 -6.95 2.50 12.40
N ASP A 89 -7.17 1.26 12.01
CA ASP A 89 -6.56 0.09 12.64
C ASP A 89 -5.62 -0.67 11.70
N ILE A 90 -5.83 -0.58 10.39
CA ILE A 90 -5.10 -1.39 9.41
C ILE A 90 -4.63 -0.51 8.24
N LEU A 91 -3.31 -0.55 7.97
CA LEU A 91 -2.72 0.01 6.76
C LEU A 91 -2.37 -1.13 5.81
N VAL A 92 -2.94 -1.12 4.61
CA VAL A 92 -2.58 -2.01 3.52
C VAL A 92 -1.78 -1.24 2.48
N HIS A 93 -0.49 -1.54 2.40
CA HIS A 93 0.42 -0.99 1.40
C HIS A 93 0.58 -2.00 0.26
N SER A 94 0.03 -1.69 -0.89
CA SER A 94 0.08 -2.52 -2.09
C SER A 94 0.55 -1.71 -3.29
N VAL A 95 1.76 -1.17 -3.17
CA VAL A 95 2.37 -0.28 -4.16
C VAL A 95 3.71 -0.85 -4.59
N GLY A 96 3.95 -0.84 -5.89
CA GLY A 96 5.22 -1.20 -6.48
C GLY A 96 5.31 -0.68 -7.90
N PHE A 97 6.45 -0.10 -8.24
CA PHE A 97 6.71 0.43 -9.58
C PHE A 97 8.22 0.42 -9.88
N ALA A 98 8.54 0.10 -11.11
CA ALA A 98 9.83 0.38 -11.73
C ALA A 98 9.61 0.79 -13.19
N PRO A 99 10.43 1.68 -13.76
CA PRO A 99 10.41 1.96 -15.19
C PRO A 99 10.63 0.68 -15.99
N ARG A 100 9.90 0.51 -17.09
CA ARG A 100 9.85 -0.74 -17.84
C ARG A 100 11.24 -1.20 -18.32
N GLU A 101 12.07 -0.27 -18.75
CA GLU A 101 13.44 -0.53 -19.25
C GLU A 101 14.34 -1.16 -18.17
N GLN A 102 14.04 -0.93 -16.90
CA GLN A 102 14.77 -1.56 -15.79
C GLN A 102 14.49 -3.05 -15.65
N LEU A 103 13.42 -3.54 -16.27
CA LEU A 103 12.94 -4.91 -16.18
C LEU A 103 13.24 -5.70 -17.47
N GLU A 104 13.96 -5.12 -18.41
CA GLU A 104 14.33 -5.73 -19.68
C GLU A 104 15.82 -6.15 -19.68
N GLY A 105 16.11 -7.34 -20.15
CA GLY A 105 17.49 -7.87 -20.19
C GLY A 105 18.03 -8.30 -18.84
N ASP A 106 19.35 -8.30 -18.72
CA ASP A 106 20.05 -8.70 -17.50
C ASP A 106 20.18 -7.52 -16.53
N ASN A 107 20.13 -7.81 -15.23
CA ASN A 107 20.16 -6.79 -14.18
C ASN A 107 21.36 -5.82 -14.29
N ILE A 108 22.56 -6.34 -14.64
CA ILE A 108 23.76 -5.51 -14.70
C ILE A 108 23.71 -4.47 -15.82
N ASP A 109 22.99 -4.76 -16.89
CA ASP A 109 22.85 -3.88 -18.05
C ASP A 109 21.64 -2.94 -17.93
N ALA A 110 20.56 -3.41 -17.29
CA ALA A 110 19.29 -2.71 -17.22
C ALA A 110 19.23 -1.67 -16.09
N VAL A 111 19.83 -1.96 -14.92
CA VAL A 111 19.66 -1.13 -13.73
C VAL A 111 20.50 0.14 -13.80
N THR A 112 19.83 1.28 -13.83
CA THR A 112 20.43 2.61 -13.77
C THR A 112 20.28 3.24 -12.40
N ARG A 113 21.06 4.30 -12.12
CA ARG A 113 20.92 5.07 -10.88
C ARG A 113 19.50 5.63 -10.71
N GLU A 114 18.95 6.22 -11.75
CA GLU A 114 17.62 6.81 -11.75
C GLU A 114 16.53 5.73 -11.55
N GLY A 115 16.59 4.63 -12.32
CA GLY A 115 15.63 3.54 -12.19
C GLY A 115 15.69 2.86 -10.82
N PHE A 116 16.90 2.72 -10.25
CA PHE A 116 17.08 2.22 -8.90
C PHE A 116 16.41 3.15 -7.87
N GLN A 117 16.64 4.46 -7.98
CA GLN A 117 16.02 5.45 -7.08
C GLN A 117 14.48 5.41 -7.16
N ILE A 118 13.93 5.45 -8.37
CA ILE A 118 12.47 5.41 -8.57
C ILE A 118 11.86 4.13 -7.99
N ALA A 119 12.46 2.98 -8.28
CA ALA A 119 11.94 1.69 -7.82
C ALA A 119 11.95 1.59 -6.29
N HIS A 120 13.02 2.02 -5.63
CA HIS A 120 13.13 1.97 -4.17
C HIS A 120 12.27 3.04 -3.49
N ASP A 121 12.19 4.23 -4.04
CA ASP A 121 11.34 5.29 -3.52
C ASP A 121 9.87 4.86 -3.48
N ILE A 122 9.33 4.45 -4.62
CA ILE A 122 7.92 4.08 -4.75
C ILE A 122 7.61 2.72 -4.10
N SER A 123 8.51 1.73 -4.23
CA SER A 123 8.20 0.34 -3.85
C SER A 123 8.65 -0.04 -2.44
N ALA A 124 9.57 0.69 -1.83
CA ALA A 124 10.10 0.39 -0.50
C ALA A 124 9.93 1.55 0.49
N TYR A 125 10.43 2.75 0.18
CA TYR A 125 10.36 3.89 1.07
C TYR A 125 8.92 4.31 1.39
N SER A 126 8.03 4.26 0.42
CA SER A 126 6.63 4.69 0.58
C SER A 126 5.90 3.98 1.72
N PHE A 127 6.26 2.73 2.04
CA PHE A 127 5.67 2.02 3.18
C PHE A 127 6.04 2.68 4.51
N ALA A 128 7.30 3.03 4.72
CA ALA A 128 7.74 3.74 5.92
C ALA A 128 7.15 5.16 6.00
N ALA A 129 7.06 5.85 4.87
CA ALA A 129 6.50 7.19 4.79
C ALA A 129 5.00 7.21 5.15
N LEU A 130 4.22 6.29 4.57
CA LEU A 130 2.80 6.12 4.90
C LEU A 130 2.60 5.71 6.37
N ALA A 131 3.40 4.78 6.88
CA ALA A 131 3.35 4.38 8.28
C ALA A 131 3.59 5.57 9.21
N ARG A 132 4.66 6.33 8.97
CA ARG A 132 5.02 7.51 9.77
C ARG A 132 3.88 8.53 9.81
N ALA A 133 3.35 8.88 8.65
CA ALA A 133 2.27 9.86 8.54
C ALA A 133 0.96 9.38 9.18
N GLY A 134 0.70 8.07 9.15
CA GLY A 134 -0.53 7.46 9.67
C GLY A 134 -0.49 7.07 11.14
N LEU A 135 0.69 6.96 11.76
CA LEU A 135 0.84 6.55 13.17
C LEU A 135 -0.02 7.32 14.16
N PRO A 136 -0.14 8.67 14.08
CA PRO A 136 -0.97 9.40 15.03
C PRO A 136 -2.43 8.94 15.07
N MET A 137 -2.98 8.48 13.95
CA MET A 137 -4.35 7.97 13.89
C MET A 137 -4.48 6.50 14.35
N MET A 138 -3.37 5.83 14.62
CA MET A 138 -3.30 4.47 15.18
C MET A 138 -2.98 4.45 16.68
N GLU A 139 -2.72 5.58 17.29
CA GLU A 139 -2.33 5.66 18.70
C GLU A 139 -3.39 5.03 19.61
N GLY A 140 -2.94 4.15 20.51
CA GLY A 140 -3.81 3.43 21.44
C GLY A 140 -4.67 2.34 20.79
N ARG A 141 -4.44 2.02 19.51
CA ARG A 141 -5.17 0.98 18.78
C ARG A 141 -4.36 -0.33 18.75
N ASP A 142 -5.07 -1.44 18.72
CA ASP A 142 -4.51 -2.73 18.32
C ASP A 142 -4.48 -2.76 16.78
N ALA A 143 -3.41 -2.16 16.26
CA ALA A 143 -3.27 -1.85 14.84
C ALA A 143 -2.32 -2.80 14.13
N SER A 144 -2.47 -2.89 12.82
CA SER A 144 -1.63 -3.72 11.95
C SER A 144 -1.27 -3.00 10.66
N MET A 145 -0.07 -3.25 10.18
CA MET A 145 0.39 -2.77 8.87
C MET A 145 0.85 -3.95 8.04
N LEU A 146 0.47 -4.00 6.78
CA LEU A 146 0.90 -5.05 5.86
C LEU A 146 1.32 -4.48 4.51
N THR A 147 2.25 -5.16 3.89
CA THR A 147 2.68 -4.88 2.52
C THR A 147 2.81 -6.17 1.73
N LEU A 148 2.90 -6.06 0.42
CA LEU A 148 3.06 -7.19 -0.49
C LEU A 148 4.50 -7.28 -0.98
N SER A 149 5.08 -8.46 -0.85
CA SER A 149 6.39 -8.79 -1.42
C SER A 149 6.28 -9.87 -2.49
N TYR A 150 7.41 -10.24 -3.05
CA TYR A 150 7.49 -11.25 -4.09
C TYR A 150 8.79 -12.05 -4.00
N LEU A 151 8.76 -13.28 -4.47
CA LEU A 151 9.89 -14.22 -4.39
C LEU A 151 11.20 -13.67 -4.96
N GLY A 152 11.13 -12.69 -5.85
CA GLY A 152 12.31 -11.99 -6.38
C GLY A 152 13.15 -11.25 -5.32
N SER A 153 12.64 -11.05 -4.10
CA SER A 153 13.40 -10.54 -2.96
C SER A 153 14.48 -11.52 -2.45
N GLU A 154 14.24 -12.82 -2.62
CA GLU A 154 15.12 -13.90 -2.13
C GLU A 154 15.82 -14.67 -3.25
N ARG A 155 15.20 -14.72 -4.43
CA ARG A 155 15.69 -15.50 -5.57
C ARG A 155 15.78 -14.65 -6.82
N VAL A 156 16.78 -14.93 -7.65
CA VAL A 156 16.90 -14.28 -8.94
C VAL A 156 15.79 -14.77 -9.87
N LEU A 157 14.95 -13.84 -10.29
CA LEU A 157 13.93 -14.06 -11.31
C LEU A 157 14.30 -13.24 -12.55
N LYS A 158 14.39 -13.90 -13.69
CA LYS A 158 14.75 -13.26 -14.97
C LYS A 158 13.76 -12.13 -15.29
N GLY A 159 14.30 -10.93 -15.56
CA GLY A 159 13.49 -9.75 -15.89
C GLY A 159 12.83 -9.07 -14.70
N TYR A 160 13.03 -9.56 -13.47
CA TYR A 160 12.53 -8.85 -12.28
C TYR A 160 13.50 -7.77 -11.79
N ASN A 161 14.79 -7.99 -11.97
CA ASN A 161 15.88 -7.01 -11.84
C ASN A 161 15.71 -6.08 -10.61
N VAL A 162 15.66 -4.77 -10.85
CA VAL A 162 15.57 -3.75 -9.78
C VAL A 162 14.37 -3.94 -8.83
N MET A 163 13.29 -4.55 -9.30
CA MET A 163 12.15 -4.85 -8.43
C MET A 163 12.47 -5.92 -7.38
N GLY A 164 13.33 -6.89 -7.70
CA GLY A 164 13.84 -7.84 -6.71
C GLY A 164 14.64 -7.13 -5.61
N LEU A 165 15.48 -6.17 -6.00
CA LEU A 165 16.25 -5.34 -5.07
C LEU A 165 15.33 -4.48 -4.19
N ALA A 166 14.31 -3.84 -4.79
CA ALA A 166 13.34 -3.03 -4.06
C ALA A 166 12.48 -3.87 -3.11
N LYS A 167 12.06 -5.08 -3.49
CA LYS A 167 11.32 -6.00 -2.63
C LYS A 167 12.16 -6.52 -1.45
N ALA A 168 13.44 -6.78 -1.65
CA ALA A 168 14.36 -7.12 -0.56
C ALA A 168 14.52 -5.96 0.44
N SER A 169 14.64 -4.73 -0.08
CA SER A 169 14.64 -3.50 0.72
C SER A 169 13.34 -3.34 1.51
N LEU A 170 12.19 -3.55 0.86
CA LEU A 170 10.87 -3.50 1.50
C LEU A 170 10.76 -4.50 2.67
N GLU A 171 11.19 -5.74 2.47
CA GLU A 171 11.15 -6.77 3.52
C GLU A 171 12.07 -6.43 4.69
N ALA A 172 13.25 -5.87 4.43
CA ALA A 172 14.13 -5.36 5.48
C ALA A 172 13.44 -4.21 6.25
N ASN A 173 12.79 -3.28 5.54
CA ASN A 173 12.03 -2.19 6.14
C ASN A 173 10.93 -2.70 7.08
N VAL A 174 10.19 -3.74 6.69
CA VAL A 174 9.18 -4.39 7.56
C VAL A 174 9.81 -4.84 8.88
N ARG A 175 10.98 -5.49 8.83
CA ARG A 175 11.68 -5.96 10.05
C ARG A 175 12.08 -4.80 10.96
N TYR A 176 12.63 -3.72 10.40
CA TYR A 176 13.01 -2.54 11.19
C TYR A 176 11.78 -1.83 11.77
N MET A 177 10.71 -1.68 10.99
CA MET A 177 9.47 -1.09 11.48
C MET A 177 8.83 -1.94 12.57
N ALA A 178 8.81 -3.26 12.43
CA ALA A 178 8.29 -4.17 13.45
C ALA A 178 9.07 -4.06 14.77
N ALA A 179 10.39 -3.90 14.72
CA ALA A 179 11.21 -3.69 15.90
C ALA A 179 10.95 -2.36 16.63
N ASN A 180 10.47 -1.34 15.90
CA ASN A 180 10.15 -0.02 16.45
C ASN A 180 8.71 0.11 16.95
N LEU A 181 7.77 -0.62 16.35
CA LEU A 181 6.33 -0.42 16.54
C LEU A 181 5.63 -1.60 17.22
N GLY A 182 6.29 -2.76 17.27
CA GLY A 182 5.78 -3.99 17.87
C GLY A 182 5.96 -4.13 19.37
#